data_427a843c50b1cd3083576adbd2d0ff51
#
_entry.id   427a843c50b1cd3083576adbd2d0ff51
#
_cell.length_a   1.000
_cell.length_b   1.000
_cell.length_c   1.000
_cell.angle_alpha   90.00
_cell.angle_beta   90.00
_cell.angle_gamma   90.00
#
_symmetry.space_group_name_H-M   'P 1'
#
loop_
_entity.id
_entity.type
_entity.pdbx_description
1 polymer ?
#
loop_
_entity_poly.entity_id
_entity_poly.type
_entity_poly.pdbx_seq_one_letter_code
_entity_poly.pdbx_strand_id
1 'polypeptide(L)'
;MIKHLVLWNLKEQAAGGGKAANGAVIKARLEGLVGKIEGLRFLQVGPGVAEGNWDLCLYSEFDDLDALNFYRNHPLHLEVQKFVHEVISDRAACDF
;
A
#
# COMPACT_ATOMS: atom_id res chain seq x y z
N MET A 1 14.42 5.26 -12.07
CA MET A 1 13.64 4.83 -10.89
C MET A 1 12.16 4.96 -11.18
N ILE A 2 11.39 3.96 -10.80
CA ILE A 2 9.93 3.97 -10.97
C ILE A 2 9.28 4.35 -9.65
N LYS A 3 8.29 5.23 -9.71
CA LYS A 3 7.48 5.62 -8.57
C LYS A 3 6.11 4.97 -8.70
N HIS A 4 5.66 4.34 -7.64
CA HIS A 4 4.39 3.61 -7.58
C HIS A 4 3.49 4.28 -6.54
N LEU A 5 2.38 4.84 -7.00
CA LEU A 5 1.43 5.57 -6.18
C LEU A 5 0.12 4.79 -6.11
N VAL A 6 -0.41 4.62 -4.92
CA VAL A 6 -1.71 3.98 -4.71
C VAL A 6 -2.54 4.80 -3.74
N LEU A 7 -3.81 4.96 -4.05
CA LEU A 7 -4.79 5.61 -3.18
C LEU A 7 -5.87 4.61 -2.84
N TRP A 8 -6.29 4.57 -1.58
CA TRP A 8 -7.36 3.69 -1.12
C TRP A 8 -8.39 4.46 -0.33
N ASN A 9 -9.66 4.10 -0.53
CA ASN A 9 -10.70 4.34 0.45
C ASN A 9 -10.94 3.03 1.20
N LEU A 10 -11.23 3.13 2.49
CA LEU A 10 -11.39 2.00 3.38
C LEU A 10 -12.85 1.81 3.75
N LYS A 11 -13.25 0.56 3.99
CA LYS A 11 -14.57 0.25 4.55
C LYS A 11 -14.65 0.81 5.96
N GLU A 12 -15.86 1.25 6.37
CA GLU A 12 -16.08 1.75 7.74
C GLU A 12 -15.73 0.71 8.79
N GLN A 13 -16.07 -0.55 8.53
CA GLN A 13 -15.77 -1.69 9.39
C GLN A 13 -15.39 -2.89 8.54
N ALA A 14 -14.27 -3.49 8.83
CA ALA A 14 -13.80 -4.73 8.17
C ALA A 14 -12.70 -5.35 9.02
N ALA A 15 -12.51 -6.66 8.91
CA ALA A 15 -11.46 -7.40 9.61
C ALA A 15 -11.44 -7.12 11.13
N GLY A 16 -12.60 -6.86 11.72
CA GLY A 16 -12.74 -6.59 13.15
C GLY A 16 -12.33 -5.19 13.59
N GLY A 17 -12.11 -4.26 12.66
CA GLY A 17 -11.68 -2.91 12.98
C GLY A 17 -12.24 -1.83 12.06
N GLY A 18 -12.08 -0.58 12.44
CA GLY A 18 -12.45 0.59 11.66
C GLY A 18 -11.31 1.06 10.75
N LYS A 19 -11.54 2.20 10.08
CA LYS A 19 -10.57 2.76 9.12
C LYS A 19 -9.20 3.03 9.73
N ALA A 20 -9.15 3.67 10.90
CA ALA A 20 -7.88 4.03 11.54
C ALA A 20 -7.05 2.79 11.88
N ALA A 21 -7.69 1.76 12.46
CA ALA A 21 -7.01 0.52 12.82
C ALA A 21 -6.49 -0.21 11.58
N ASN A 22 -7.33 -0.34 10.54
CA ASN A 22 -6.97 -1.05 9.31
C ASN A 22 -5.90 -0.29 8.52
N GLY A 23 -5.98 1.04 8.49
CA GLY A 23 -4.95 1.87 7.87
C GLY A 23 -3.59 1.72 8.55
N ALA A 24 -3.57 1.65 9.88
CA ALA A 24 -2.33 1.43 10.64
C ALA A 24 -1.71 0.06 10.34
N VAL A 25 -2.53 -0.97 10.18
CA VAL A 25 -2.05 -2.32 9.82
C VAL A 25 -1.43 -2.32 8.42
N ILE A 26 -2.10 -1.69 7.45
CA ILE A 26 -1.58 -1.58 6.08
C ILE A 26 -0.22 -0.86 6.09
N LYS A 27 -0.15 0.27 6.79
CA LYS A 27 1.09 1.05 6.91
C LYS A 27 2.23 0.19 7.47
N ALA A 28 2.01 -0.45 8.60
CA ALA A 28 3.05 -1.24 9.26
C ALA A 28 3.54 -2.39 8.38
N ARG A 29 2.62 -3.13 7.77
CA ARG A 29 2.95 -4.29 6.95
C ARG A 29 3.65 -3.93 5.65
N LEU A 30 3.19 -2.88 4.96
CA LEU A 30 3.81 -2.47 3.70
C LEU A 30 5.18 -1.80 3.93
N GLU A 31 5.28 -0.90 4.89
CA GLU A 31 6.56 -0.28 5.23
C GLU A 31 7.60 -1.30 5.69
N GLY A 32 7.14 -2.38 6.33
CA GLY A 32 7.99 -3.47 6.76
C GLY A 32 8.60 -4.31 5.63
N LEU A 33 8.15 -4.13 4.39
CA LEU A 33 8.69 -4.85 3.23
C LEU A 33 10.00 -4.27 2.70
N VAL A 34 10.32 -3.03 3.03
CA VAL A 34 11.59 -2.41 2.64
C VAL A 34 12.74 -3.18 3.28
N GLY A 35 13.73 -3.55 2.47
CA GLY A 35 14.85 -4.38 2.89
C GLY A 35 14.59 -5.88 2.78
N LYS A 36 13.34 -6.29 2.52
CA LYS A 36 12.97 -7.71 2.36
C LYS A 36 12.67 -8.08 0.91
N ILE A 37 12.39 -7.10 0.05
CA ILE A 37 12.10 -7.32 -1.36
C ILE A 37 13.12 -6.53 -2.17
N GLU A 38 13.92 -7.25 -2.96
CA GLU A 38 14.95 -6.64 -3.79
C GLU A 38 14.35 -5.67 -4.80
N GLY A 39 14.99 -4.51 -4.97
CA GLY A 39 14.55 -3.46 -5.89
C GLY A 39 13.54 -2.48 -5.30
N LEU A 40 12.92 -2.79 -4.18
CA LEU A 40 12.08 -1.86 -3.43
C LEU A 40 12.98 -0.97 -2.57
N ARG A 41 13.07 0.32 -2.92
CA ARG A 41 14.00 1.25 -2.29
C ARG A 41 13.39 2.11 -1.21
N PHE A 42 12.12 2.48 -1.38
CA PHE A 42 11.41 3.33 -0.44
C PHE A 42 9.92 3.00 -0.49
N LEU A 43 9.28 3.04 0.65
CA LEU A 43 7.82 2.88 0.73
C LEU A 43 7.30 3.60 1.96
N GLN A 44 6.31 4.44 1.75
CA GLN A 44 5.64 5.16 2.83
C GLN A 44 4.13 5.10 2.62
N VAL A 45 3.40 4.83 3.69
CA VAL A 45 1.94 4.84 3.72
C VAL A 45 1.50 5.90 4.73
N GLY A 46 0.50 6.70 4.37
CA GLY A 46 -0.04 7.70 5.28
C GLY A 46 -1.50 7.97 5.02
N PRO A 47 -2.23 8.45 6.03
CA PRO A 47 -3.63 8.85 5.86
C PRO A 47 -3.75 10.15 5.12
N GLY A 48 -4.87 10.34 4.38
CA GLY A 48 -5.22 11.64 3.85
C GLY A 48 -5.48 12.63 4.98
N VAL A 49 -4.97 13.86 4.85
CA VAL A 49 -5.01 14.85 5.94
C VAL A 49 -5.93 16.03 5.64
N ALA A 50 -6.46 16.12 4.43
CA ALA A 50 -7.32 17.23 4.03
C ALA A 50 -8.72 16.72 3.69
N GLU A 51 -9.71 17.61 3.79
CA GLU A 51 -11.07 17.28 3.40
C GLU A 51 -11.13 16.89 1.92
N GLY A 52 -11.89 15.86 1.60
CA GLY A 52 -12.04 15.36 0.23
C GLY A 52 -10.91 14.46 -0.23
N ASN A 53 -9.90 14.19 0.60
CA ASN A 53 -8.84 13.27 0.25
C ASN A 53 -9.33 11.81 0.31
N TRP A 54 -8.58 10.93 -0.36
CA TRP A 54 -8.69 9.50 -0.15
C TRP A 54 -8.27 9.17 1.29
N ASP A 55 -8.75 8.04 1.81
CA ASP A 55 -8.49 7.66 3.21
C ASP A 55 -7.02 7.35 3.46
N LEU A 56 -6.33 6.74 2.49
CA LEU A 56 -4.97 6.27 2.66
C LEU A 56 -4.19 6.39 1.35
N CYS A 57 -2.92 6.72 1.46
CA CYS A 57 -2.03 6.85 0.30
C CYS A 57 -0.75 6.05 0.52
N LEU A 58 -0.29 5.39 -0.55
CA LEU A 58 1.02 4.74 -0.61
C LEU A 58 1.87 5.44 -1.66
N TYR A 59 3.12 5.75 -1.30
CA TYR A 59 4.15 6.20 -2.22
C TYR A 59 5.35 5.27 -2.09
N SER A 60 5.83 4.76 -3.22
CA SER A 60 6.97 3.84 -3.20
C SER A 60 7.88 4.06 -4.40
N GLU A 61 9.13 3.64 -4.26
CA GLU A 61 10.16 3.79 -5.28
C GLU A 61 10.84 2.45 -5.54
N PHE A 62 11.00 2.13 -6.83
CA PHE A 62 11.63 0.89 -7.30
C PHE A 62 12.74 1.21 -8.28
N ASP A 63 13.75 0.34 -8.37
CA ASP A 63 14.86 0.51 -9.28
C ASP A 63 14.42 0.70 -10.75
N ASP A 64 13.43 -0.11 -11.17
CA ASP A 64 12.91 -0.14 -12.54
C ASP A 64 11.56 -0.87 -12.58
N LEU A 65 10.98 -1.01 -13.77
CA LEU A 65 9.71 -1.72 -13.94
C LEU A 65 9.82 -3.20 -13.58
N ASP A 66 10.96 -3.84 -13.84
CA ASP A 66 11.15 -5.23 -13.48
C ASP A 66 11.09 -5.42 -11.96
N ALA A 67 11.69 -4.48 -11.21
CA ALA A 67 11.63 -4.49 -9.75
C ALA A 67 10.20 -4.31 -9.24
N LEU A 68 9.42 -3.43 -9.85
CA LEU A 68 8.01 -3.25 -9.51
C LEU A 68 7.20 -4.53 -9.78
N ASN A 69 7.43 -5.17 -10.91
CA ASN A 69 6.75 -6.43 -11.26
C ASN A 69 7.16 -7.56 -10.31
N PHE A 70 8.43 -7.62 -9.94
CA PHE A 70 8.94 -8.58 -8.95
C PHE A 70 8.23 -8.41 -7.61
N TYR A 71 8.09 -7.17 -7.14
CA TYR A 71 7.37 -6.82 -5.92
C TYR A 71 5.90 -7.26 -5.98
N ARG A 72 5.21 -6.94 -7.09
CA ARG A 72 3.79 -7.27 -7.25
C ARG A 72 3.49 -8.75 -7.08
N ASN A 73 4.41 -9.60 -7.52
CA ASN A 73 4.25 -11.05 -7.50
C ASN A 73 4.96 -11.72 -6.32
N HIS A 74 5.65 -10.94 -5.49
CA HIS A 74 6.40 -11.47 -4.37
C HIS A 74 5.47 -12.02 -3.29
N PRO A 75 5.76 -13.22 -2.73
CA PRO A 75 4.91 -13.83 -1.70
C PRO A 75 4.63 -12.92 -0.51
N LEU A 76 5.61 -12.13 -0.06
CA LEU A 76 5.43 -11.21 1.07
C LEU A 76 4.43 -10.11 0.74
N HIS A 77 4.45 -9.57 -0.49
CA HIS A 77 3.48 -8.58 -0.93
C HIS A 77 2.09 -9.18 -1.08
N LEU A 78 1.99 -10.37 -1.69
CA LEU A 78 0.71 -11.05 -1.88
C LEU A 78 0.01 -11.34 -0.56
N GLU A 79 0.77 -11.66 0.48
CA GLU A 79 0.22 -11.89 1.81
C GLU A 79 -0.39 -10.63 2.40
N VAL A 80 0.28 -9.48 2.25
CA VAL A 80 -0.27 -8.19 2.69
C VAL A 80 -1.48 -7.80 1.84
N GLN A 81 -1.43 -8.08 0.54
CA GLN A 81 -2.50 -7.75 -0.39
C GLN A 81 -3.83 -8.43 -0.03
N LYS A 82 -3.79 -9.64 0.52
CA LYS A 82 -5.00 -10.31 1.01
C LYS A 82 -5.74 -9.47 2.05
N PHE A 83 -5.00 -8.93 3.00
CA PHE A 83 -5.57 -8.06 4.02
C PHE A 83 -6.08 -6.75 3.43
N VAL A 84 -5.30 -6.13 2.54
CA VAL A 84 -5.68 -4.87 1.89
C VAL A 84 -7.00 -5.05 1.14
N HIS A 85 -7.13 -6.09 0.33
CA HIS A 85 -8.36 -6.35 -0.42
C HIS A 85 -9.59 -6.57 0.48
N GLU A 86 -9.38 -7.09 1.67
CA GLU A 86 -10.47 -7.31 2.63
C GLU A 86 -11.03 -5.99 3.18
N VAL A 87 -10.18 -4.99 3.35
CA VAL A 87 -10.53 -3.76 4.08
C VAL A 87 -10.77 -2.53 3.21
N ILE A 88 -10.41 -2.56 1.92
CA ILE A 88 -10.60 -1.41 1.03
C ILE A 88 -11.96 -1.44 0.34
N SER A 89 -12.48 -0.24 0.03
CA SER A 89 -13.69 -0.07 -0.78
C SER A 89 -13.38 0.44 -2.20
N ASP A 90 -12.35 1.25 -2.36
CA ASP A 90 -11.92 1.82 -3.63
C ASP A 90 -10.40 1.86 -3.74
N ARG A 91 -9.91 1.85 -4.97
CA ARG A 91 -8.48 1.92 -5.26
C ARG A 91 -8.21 2.70 -6.53
N ALA A 92 -7.17 3.53 -6.51
CA ALA A 92 -6.60 4.16 -7.69
C ALA A 92 -5.08 3.99 -7.65
N ALA A 93 -4.44 3.91 -8.80
CA ALA A 93 -2.99 3.76 -8.87
C ALA A 93 -2.41 4.47 -10.08
N CYS A 94 -1.15 4.90 -9.94
CA CYS A 94 -0.39 5.46 -11.05
C CYS A 94 1.10 5.17 -10.83
N ASP A 95 1.75 4.65 -11.85
CA ASP A 95 3.18 4.37 -11.84
C ASP A 95 3.87 5.30 -12.85
N PHE A 96 4.98 5.91 -12.46
CA PHE A 96 5.68 6.83 -13.36
C PHE A 96 7.17 6.93 -13.11
#